data_4229d441d62c84151e7f3a33a7c87688
#
_entry.id   4229d441d62c84151e7f3a33a7c87688
#
_cell.length_a   1.000
_cell.length_b   1.000
_cell.length_c   1.000
_cell.angle_alpha   90.00
_cell.angle_beta   90.00
_cell.angle_gamma   90.00
#
_symmetry.space_group_name_H-M   'P 1'
#
loop_
_entity.id
_entity.type
_entity.pdbx_description
1 polymer ?
#
loop_
_entity_poly.entity_id
_entity_poly.type
_entity_poly.pdbx_seq_one_letter_code
_entity_poly.pdbx_strand_id
1 'polypeptide(L)'
;NPIENRLRFQSFSDSLKAMEQYVYKMDKPIARKPSKYYAMGVSAITPLADGSLLVLEREFYVPPMFMGSFVNCKIYQAWPSMPITHDKEITADETPVMDKFLLAEWKTNIGLFKRNIANYEGMCLGPQLADGSQVVVLVSDSQGQYANTLKDWFKTIVIK
;
A
#
# COMPACT_ATOMS: atom_id res chain seq x y z
N ASN A 1 7.91 -23.17 -4.27
CA ASN A 1 6.71 -22.34 -4.40
C ASN A 1 7.10 -20.88 -4.27
N PRO A 2 6.70 -20.01 -5.19
CA PRO A 2 7.03 -18.60 -5.10
C PRO A 2 6.39 -18.02 -3.83
N ILE A 3 7.19 -17.32 -3.05
CA ILE A 3 6.78 -16.57 -1.86
C ILE A 3 6.08 -15.28 -2.30
N GLU A 4 5.23 -15.39 -3.31
CA GLU A 4 4.63 -14.26 -3.99
C GLU A 4 3.84 -13.39 -3.01
N ASN A 5 4.04 -12.08 -3.13
CA ASN A 5 3.31 -11.05 -2.40
C ASN A 5 3.49 -11.04 -0.88
N ARG A 6 4.56 -11.63 -0.34
CA ARG A 6 4.89 -11.56 1.08
C ARG A 6 6.01 -10.56 1.32
N LEU A 7 5.80 -9.67 2.26
CA LEU A 7 6.74 -8.65 2.68
C LEU A 7 7.11 -8.84 4.15
N ARG A 8 8.33 -8.52 4.50
CA ARG A 8 8.81 -8.50 5.87
C ARG A 8 8.67 -7.08 6.42
N PHE A 9 7.91 -6.92 7.49
CA PHE A 9 7.81 -5.69 8.26
C PHE A 9 8.75 -5.79 9.46
N GLN A 10 9.61 -4.81 9.63
CA GLN A 10 10.56 -4.72 10.73
C GLN A 10 10.14 -3.58 11.66
N SER A 11 9.95 -3.89 12.95
CA SER A 11 9.76 -2.87 13.96
C SER A 11 11.12 -2.41 14.55
N PHE A 12 11.14 -1.19 15.01
CA PHE A 12 12.31 -0.57 15.65
C PHE A 12 11.90 0.07 16.97
N SER A 13 12.80 0.04 17.95
CA SER A 13 12.65 0.82 19.17
C SER A 13 12.91 2.30 18.94
N ASP A 14 12.60 3.15 19.92
CA ASP A 14 12.91 4.60 19.88
C ASP A 14 14.41 4.90 19.70
N SER A 15 15.28 3.97 20.09
CA SER A 15 16.73 4.04 19.86
C SER A 15 17.17 3.42 18.53
N LEU A 16 16.24 3.18 17.62
CA LEU A 16 16.44 2.59 16.27
C LEU A 16 17.07 1.18 16.29
N LYS A 17 16.91 0.44 17.39
CA LYS A 17 17.29 -0.96 17.42
C LYS A 17 16.22 -1.81 16.76
N ALA A 18 16.63 -2.72 15.88
CA ALA A 18 15.72 -3.71 15.28
C ALA A 18 15.09 -4.58 16.38
N MET A 19 13.78 -4.73 16.30
CA MET A 19 12.98 -5.51 17.24
C MET A 19 12.31 -6.68 16.51
N GLU A 20 11.02 -6.77 16.55
CA GLU A 20 10.26 -7.89 15.99
C GLU A 20 10.05 -7.75 14.48
N GLN A 21 9.90 -8.88 13.83
CA GLN A 21 9.59 -8.97 12.42
C GLN A 21 8.26 -9.68 12.22
N TYR A 22 7.50 -9.19 11.24
CA TYR A 22 6.20 -9.74 10.89
C TYR A 22 6.12 -9.97 9.38
N VAL A 23 5.26 -10.88 8.95
CA VAL A 23 5.03 -11.11 7.52
C VAL A 23 3.68 -10.52 7.13
N TYR A 24 3.72 -9.57 6.22
CA TYR A 24 2.55 -9.01 5.56
C TYR A 24 2.34 -9.68 4.19
N LYS A 25 1.14 -10.17 3.94
CA LYS A 25 0.79 -10.76 2.65
C LYS A 25 -0.07 -9.79 1.86
N MET A 26 0.50 -9.23 0.78
CA MET A 26 -0.25 -8.42 -0.16
C MET A 26 -1.27 -9.24 -0.94
N ASP A 27 -2.24 -8.57 -1.53
CA ASP A 27 -3.17 -9.19 -2.47
C ASP A 27 -2.45 -9.65 -3.74
N LYS A 28 -3.17 -10.47 -4.52
CA LYS A 28 -2.71 -10.82 -5.86
C LYS A 28 -2.86 -9.62 -6.80
N PRO A 29 -1.96 -9.48 -7.80
CA PRO A 29 -2.07 -8.43 -8.79
C PRO A 29 -3.36 -8.55 -9.61
N ILE A 30 -3.90 -7.41 -10.03
CA ILE A 30 -5.04 -7.34 -10.94
C ILE A 30 -4.62 -7.21 -12.40
N ALA A 31 -3.38 -6.78 -12.68
CA ALA A 31 -2.81 -6.78 -14.02
C ALA A 31 -2.71 -8.21 -14.56
N ARG A 32 -3.27 -8.42 -15.75
CA ARG A 32 -3.35 -9.76 -16.38
C ARG A 32 -2.26 -10.01 -17.42
N LYS A 33 -1.52 -8.96 -17.81
CA LYS A 33 -0.48 -9.03 -18.84
C LYS A 33 0.82 -8.45 -18.31
N PRO A 34 1.96 -9.01 -18.69
CA PRO A 34 3.24 -8.44 -18.31
C PRO A 34 3.42 -7.04 -18.92
N SER A 35 4.12 -6.16 -18.20
CA SER A 35 4.52 -4.84 -18.68
C SER A 35 5.93 -4.52 -18.19
N LYS A 36 6.68 -3.77 -19.00
CA LYS A 36 7.98 -3.22 -18.61
C LYS A 36 7.82 -2.19 -17.47
N TYR A 37 6.68 -1.51 -17.43
CA TYR A 37 6.37 -0.50 -16.42
C TYR A 37 5.27 -1.03 -15.48
N TYR A 38 5.71 -1.94 -14.62
CA TYR A 38 4.89 -2.58 -13.61
C TYR A 38 5.58 -2.51 -12.25
N ALA A 39 4.84 -2.11 -11.24
CA ALA A 39 5.29 -2.16 -9.86
C ALA A 39 4.11 -2.47 -8.94
N MET A 40 4.32 -3.34 -7.97
CA MET A 40 3.37 -3.61 -6.92
C MET A 40 4.10 -3.68 -5.58
N GLY A 41 3.52 -3.08 -4.55
CA GLY A 41 4.14 -3.05 -3.23
C GLY A 41 3.30 -2.31 -2.20
N VAL A 42 3.83 -2.27 -0.99
CA VAL A 42 3.37 -1.37 0.07
C VAL A 42 4.11 -0.05 -0.08
N SER A 43 3.37 1.03 -0.33
CA SER A 43 3.95 2.36 -0.54
C SER A 43 3.96 3.22 0.72
N ALA A 44 3.09 2.94 1.69
CA ALA A 44 3.09 3.65 2.96
C ALA A 44 2.52 2.77 4.09
N ILE A 45 3.00 3.02 5.31
CA ILE A 45 2.52 2.42 6.54
C ILE A 45 2.31 3.54 7.56
N THR A 46 1.18 3.52 8.26
CA THR A 46 0.87 4.50 9.31
C THR A 46 0.35 3.76 10.56
N PRO A 47 0.98 3.91 11.72
CA PRO A 47 0.52 3.26 12.95
C PRO A 47 -0.76 3.90 13.46
N LEU A 48 -1.64 3.09 14.06
CA LEU A 48 -2.82 3.50 14.79
C LEU A 48 -2.59 3.38 16.31
N ALA A 49 -3.41 4.09 17.09
CA ALA A 49 -3.28 4.11 18.55
C ALA A 49 -3.55 2.75 19.21
N ASP A 50 -4.29 1.87 18.57
CA ASP A 50 -4.58 0.51 19.02
C ASP A 50 -3.46 -0.51 18.72
N GLY A 51 -2.33 -0.05 18.16
CA GLY A 51 -1.20 -0.90 17.77
C GLY A 51 -1.34 -1.56 16.41
N SER A 52 -2.46 -1.39 15.73
CA SER A 52 -2.62 -1.81 14.34
C SER A 52 -1.96 -0.82 13.37
N LEU A 53 -1.84 -1.21 12.13
CA LEU A 53 -1.21 -0.43 11.06
C LEU A 53 -2.20 -0.17 9.93
N LEU A 54 -2.25 1.05 9.43
CA LEU A 54 -2.79 1.30 8.10
C LEU A 54 -1.70 0.99 7.08
N VAL A 55 -2.02 0.16 6.11
CA VAL A 55 -1.08 -0.30 5.07
C VAL A 55 -1.65 0.07 3.71
N LEU A 56 -0.93 0.89 2.95
CA LEU A 56 -1.28 1.28 1.60
C LEU A 56 -0.62 0.32 0.59
N GLU A 57 -1.39 -0.63 0.08
CA GLU A 57 -0.99 -1.43 -1.07
C GLU A 57 -1.25 -0.65 -2.36
N ARG A 58 -0.29 -0.70 -3.27
CA ARG A 58 -0.37 -0.02 -4.56
C ARG A 58 0.09 -0.94 -5.67
N GLU A 59 -0.69 -1.01 -6.75
CA GLU A 59 -0.34 -1.66 -7.99
C GLU A 59 -0.35 -0.63 -9.14
N PHE A 60 0.81 -0.43 -9.75
CA PHE A 60 1.02 0.45 -10.90
C PHE A 60 1.24 -0.38 -12.15
N TYR A 61 0.49 -0.10 -13.20
CA TYR A 61 0.57 -0.82 -14.47
C TYR A 61 0.44 0.12 -15.66
N VAL A 62 1.40 0.05 -16.60
CA VAL A 62 1.37 0.80 -17.85
C VAL A 62 1.57 -0.15 -19.02
N PRO A 63 0.54 -0.40 -19.85
CA PRO A 63 0.70 -1.21 -21.06
C PRO A 63 1.50 -0.48 -22.14
N PRO A 64 2.01 -1.19 -23.17
CA PRO A 64 2.86 -0.60 -24.22
C PRO A 64 2.26 0.62 -24.94
N MET A 65 0.93 0.68 -25.07
CA MET A 65 0.21 1.78 -25.74
C MET A 65 -0.35 2.82 -24.77
N PHE A 66 0.05 2.83 -23.51
CA PHE A 66 -0.42 3.73 -22.44
C PHE A 66 -1.93 3.66 -22.13
N MET A 67 -2.77 3.36 -23.10
CA MET A 67 -4.22 3.20 -22.89
C MET A 67 -4.50 2.00 -22.00
N GLY A 68 -5.26 2.23 -20.92
CA GLY A 68 -5.51 1.22 -19.89
C GLY A 68 -4.46 1.18 -18.78
N SER A 69 -3.56 2.19 -18.71
CA SER A 69 -2.71 2.41 -17.54
C SER A 69 -3.56 2.65 -16.31
N PHE A 70 -3.13 2.10 -15.19
CA PHE A 70 -3.82 2.31 -13.92
C PHE A 70 -2.87 2.32 -12.72
N VAL A 71 -3.34 2.96 -11.66
CA VAL A 71 -2.86 2.74 -10.30
C VAL A 71 -4.03 2.27 -9.46
N ASN A 72 -3.94 1.07 -8.92
CA ASN A 72 -4.90 0.54 -7.97
C ASN A 72 -4.33 0.67 -6.57
N CYS A 73 -5.07 1.29 -5.68
CA CYS A 73 -4.69 1.50 -4.30
C CYS A 73 -5.70 0.84 -3.37
N LYS A 74 -5.19 0.20 -2.32
CA LYS A 74 -5.98 -0.40 -1.24
C LYS A 74 -5.40 0.02 0.09
N ILE A 75 -6.25 0.42 1.02
CA ILE A 75 -5.86 0.62 2.41
C ILE A 75 -6.40 -0.53 3.23
N TYR A 76 -5.50 -1.21 3.90
CA TYR A 76 -5.80 -2.24 4.88
C TYR A 76 -5.50 -1.74 6.28
N GLN A 77 -6.33 -2.10 7.23
CA GLN A 77 -5.93 -2.18 8.64
C GLN A 77 -5.34 -3.57 8.87
N ALA A 78 -4.13 -3.63 9.44
CA ALA A 78 -3.42 -4.88 9.67
C ALA A 78 -2.88 -4.93 11.09
N TRP A 79 -2.90 -6.13 11.69
CA TRP A 79 -2.50 -6.34 13.07
C TRP A 79 -1.19 -7.11 13.11
N PRO A 80 -0.10 -6.51 13.67
CA PRO A 80 1.15 -7.22 13.91
C PRO A 80 0.95 -8.31 14.96
N SER A 81 0.71 -9.52 14.49
CA SER A 81 0.52 -10.71 15.31
C SER A 81 1.52 -11.79 14.89
N MET A 82 1.93 -12.62 15.84
CA MET A 82 2.86 -13.73 15.61
C MET A 82 4.17 -13.30 14.93
N PRO A 83 5.09 -12.70 15.68
CA PRO A 83 6.39 -12.31 15.17
C PRO A 83 7.19 -13.54 14.71
N ILE A 84 8.02 -13.33 13.68
CA ILE A 84 8.95 -14.34 13.20
C ILE A 84 10.38 -14.02 13.68
N THR A 85 11.23 -15.04 13.78
CA THR A 85 12.65 -14.85 14.07
C THR A 85 13.37 -14.17 12.91
N HIS A 86 14.39 -13.37 13.19
CA HIS A 86 15.12 -12.58 12.18
C HIS A 86 15.69 -13.42 11.02
N ASP A 87 16.18 -14.61 11.35
CA ASP A 87 16.82 -15.50 10.37
C ASP A 87 15.86 -16.50 9.73
N LYS A 88 14.57 -16.44 10.09
CA LYS A 88 13.59 -17.37 9.54
C LYS A 88 13.31 -17.05 8.07
N GLU A 89 13.49 -18.04 7.21
CA GLU A 89 13.02 -17.97 5.83
C GLU A 89 11.49 -17.89 5.78
N ILE A 90 10.97 -17.03 4.92
CA ILE A 90 9.53 -16.92 4.69
C ILE A 90 9.12 -18.03 3.73
N THR A 91 8.36 -19.01 4.24
CA THR A 91 7.77 -20.08 3.43
C THR A 91 6.29 -19.81 3.18
N ALA A 92 5.73 -20.38 2.12
CA ALA A 92 4.34 -20.15 1.76
C ALA A 92 3.35 -20.77 2.76
N ASP A 93 3.68 -21.89 3.34
CA ASP A 93 2.74 -22.72 4.07
C ASP A 93 2.90 -22.65 5.59
N GLU A 94 4.08 -22.35 6.09
CA GLU A 94 4.39 -22.42 7.53
C GLU A 94 4.62 -21.08 8.21
N THR A 95 4.79 -20.00 7.43
CA THR A 95 5.05 -18.68 8.03
C THR A 95 3.74 -17.95 8.31
N PRO A 96 3.45 -17.61 9.57
CA PRO A 96 2.26 -16.85 9.90
C PRO A 96 2.28 -15.48 9.22
N VAL A 97 1.13 -14.99 8.83
CA VAL A 97 0.95 -13.69 8.22
C VAL A 97 0.06 -12.82 9.09
N MET A 98 0.27 -11.51 9.02
CA MET A 98 -0.59 -10.53 9.70
C MET A 98 -2.03 -10.65 9.21
N ASP A 99 -2.98 -10.61 10.14
CA ASP A 99 -4.39 -10.42 9.81
C ASP A 99 -4.59 -9.03 9.24
N LYS A 100 -5.45 -8.90 8.22
CA LYS A 100 -5.77 -7.61 7.62
C LYS A 100 -7.23 -7.50 7.21
N PHE A 101 -7.76 -6.30 7.27
CA PHE A 101 -9.13 -5.95 6.85
C PHE A 101 -9.09 -4.79 5.86
N LEU A 102 -9.78 -4.92 4.72
CA LEU A 102 -9.85 -3.88 3.70
C LEU A 102 -10.76 -2.72 4.16
N LEU A 103 -10.19 -1.53 4.24
CA LEU A 103 -10.90 -0.30 4.60
C LEU A 103 -11.34 0.49 3.36
N ALA A 104 -10.50 0.58 2.34
CA ALA A 104 -10.78 1.33 1.14
C ALA A 104 -10.05 0.77 -0.08
N GLU A 105 -10.68 0.87 -1.24
CA GLU A 105 -10.07 0.56 -2.53
C GLU A 105 -10.51 1.61 -3.57
N TRP A 106 -9.55 2.06 -4.40
CA TRP A 106 -9.84 2.93 -5.54
C TRP A 106 -8.82 2.73 -6.65
N LYS A 107 -9.25 3.09 -7.85
CA LYS A 107 -8.43 3.02 -9.04
C LYS A 107 -8.38 4.36 -9.75
N THR A 108 -7.19 4.78 -10.12
CA THR A 108 -6.96 5.90 -11.02
C THR A 108 -6.42 5.37 -12.35
N ASN A 109 -6.76 5.99 -13.47
CA ASN A 109 -6.45 5.43 -14.79
C ASN A 109 -6.24 6.48 -15.86
N ILE A 110 -5.64 6.03 -16.97
CA ILE A 110 -5.59 6.75 -18.24
C ILE A 110 -6.54 6.03 -19.20
N GLY A 111 -7.56 6.75 -19.63
CA GLY A 111 -8.53 6.31 -20.63
C GLY A 111 -8.78 7.40 -21.66
N LEU A 112 -9.66 7.15 -22.62
CA LEU A 112 -10.00 8.13 -23.67
C LEU A 112 -10.48 9.48 -23.12
N PHE A 113 -11.22 9.45 -22.00
CA PHE A 113 -11.81 10.65 -21.39
C PHE A 113 -11.34 10.89 -19.94
N LYS A 114 -10.53 10.00 -19.38
CA LYS A 114 -10.02 10.10 -18.00
C LYS A 114 -8.50 10.16 -18.01
N ARG A 115 -7.94 11.22 -17.40
CA ARG A 115 -6.50 11.39 -17.19
C ARG A 115 -6.27 11.76 -15.73
N ASN A 116 -6.68 10.88 -14.83
CA ASN A 116 -6.58 11.12 -13.38
C ASN A 116 -5.64 10.14 -12.69
N ILE A 117 -4.71 9.55 -13.45
CA ILE A 117 -3.73 8.64 -12.87
C ILE A 117 -2.94 9.35 -11.77
N ALA A 118 -2.87 8.72 -10.60
CA ALA A 118 -2.19 9.26 -9.44
C ALA A 118 -1.49 8.12 -8.69
N ASN A 119 -0.21 8.31 -8.43
CA ASN A 119 0.66 7.35 -7.80
C ASN A 119 0.79 7.70 -6.30
N TYR A 120 -0.16 7.24 -5.48
CA TYR A 120 -0.17 7.53 -4.04
C TYR A 120 0.97 6.78 -3.34
N GLU A 121 1.85 7.53 -2.67
CA GLU A 121 3.05 7.00 -2.03
C GLU A 121 3.22 7.45 -0.58
N GLY A 122 2.50 8.48 -0.16
CA GLY A 122 2.49 8.94 1.22
C GLY A 122 1.11 8.79 1.86
N MET A 123 1.10 8.49 3.15
CA MET A 123 -0.11 8.37 3.96
C MET A 123 0.18 8.81 5.40
N CYS A 124 -0.71 9.61 5.98
CA CYS A 124 -0.66 9.97 7.39
C CYS A 124 -2.06 10.15 7.96
N LEU A 125 -2.16 10.16 9.30
CA LEU A 125 -3.39 10.52 9.98
C LEU A 125 -3.61 12.02 9.88
N GLY A 126 -4.83 12.41 9.55
CA GLY A 126 -5.36 13.76 9.67
C GLY A 126 -6.09 13.96 11.00
N PRO A 127 -6.98 14.96 11.11
CA PRO A 127 -7.76 15.17 12.31
C PRO A 127 -8.78 14.06 12.54
N GLN A 128 -9.10 13.81 13.80
CA GLN A 128 -10.27 13.03 14.17
C GLN A 128 -11.52 13.92 14.07
N LEU A 129 -12.60 13.39 13.53
CA LEU A 129 -13.87 14.09 13.41
C LEU A 129 -14.68 14.00 14.70
N ALA A 130 -15.70 14.86 14.85
CA ALA A 130 -16.53 14.94 16.03
C ALA A 130 -17.31 13.63 16.32
N ASP A 131 -17.54 12.81 15.31
CA ASP A 131 -18.20 11.50 15.43
C ASP A 131 -17.23 10.36 15.77
N GLY A 132 -15.95 10.67 16.03
CA GLY A 132 -14.89 9.70 16.30
C GLY A 132 -14.22 9.12 15.07
N SER A 133 -14.69 9.43 13.87
CA SER A 133 -14.06 8.96 12.63
C SER A 133 -12.68 9.59 12.43
N GLN A 134 -11.75 8.81 11.86
CA GLN A 134 -10.38 9.24 11.59
C GLN A 134 -10.23 9.66 10.14
N VAL A 135 -9.73 10.87 9.89
CA VAL A 135 -9.30 11.29 8.56
C VAL A 135 -7.93 10.70 8.25
N VAL A 136 -7.78 10.14 7.07
CA VAL A 136 -6.50 9.71 6.51
C VAL A 136 -6.19 10.59 5.31
N VAL A 137 -4.99 11.15 5.29
CA VAL A 137 -4.51 12.02 4.20
C VAL A 137 -3.48 11.23 3.39
N LEU A 138 -3.67 11.23 2.07
CA LEU A 138 -2.75 10.60 1.13
C LEU A 138 -2.18 11.66 0.18
N VAL A 139 -0.95 11.44 -0.24
CA VAL A 139 -0.28 12.25 -1.25
C VAL A 139 0.27 11.37 -2.36
N SER A 140 0.12 11.81 -3.60
CA SER A 140 0.73 11.15 -4.75
C SER A 140 2.04 11.82 -5.14
N ASP A 141 2.96 11.04 -5.69
CA ASP A 141 4.17 11.53 -6.33
C ASP A 141 3.97 11.62 -7.84
N SER A 142 4.19 12.80 -8.41
CA SER A 142 4.12 13.05 -9.85
C SER A 142 5.35 12.56 -10.61
N GLN A 143 6.41 12.14 -9.90
CA GLN A 143 7.70 11.74 -10.50
C GLN A 143 8.24 12.79 -11.50
N GLY A 144 8.19 14.07 -11.10
CA GLY A 144 8.59 15.18 -11.97
C GLY A 144 7.61 15.42 -13.12
N GLN A 145 6.32 15.16 -12.92
CA GLN A 145 5.25 15.26 -13.93
C GLN A 145 5.49 14.36 -15.15
N TYR A 146 5.93 13.13 -14.89
CA TYR A 146 6.26 12.16 -15.94
C TYR A 146 5.19 12.12 -17.04
N ALA A 147 5.64 12.34 -18.29
CA ALA A 147 4.81 12.40 -19.50
C ALA A 147 3.65 13.43 -19.42
N ASN A 148 3.76 14.48 -18.62
CA ASN A 148 2.70 15.46 -18.33
C ASN A 148 1.37 14.83 -17.87
N THR A 149 1.43 13.62 -17.31
CA THR A 149 0.24 12.82 -16.98
C THR A 149 0.11 12.59 -15.48
N LEU A 150 1.23 12.34 -14.79
CA LEU A 150 1.26 12.24 -13.33
C LEU A 150 1.22 13.64 -12.71
N LYS A 151 0.44 13.79 -11.66
CA LYS A 151 0.30 15.05 -10.92
C LYS A 151 0.37 14.77 -9.44
N ASP A 152 0.76 15.80 -8.69
CA ASP A 152 0.70 15.76 -7.22
C ASP A 152 -0.74 15.99 -6.77
N TRP A 153 -1.32 14.97 -6.16
CA TRP A 153 -2.68 15.01 -5.64
C TRP A 153 -2.68 14.74 -4.16
N PHE A 154 -3.55 15.44 -3.46
CA PHE A 154 -3.98 15.05 -2.12
C PHE A 154 -5.33 14.33 -2.22
N LYS A 155 -5.48 13.30 -1.42
CA LYS A 155 -6.75 12.59 -1.24
C LYS A 155 -7.00 12.40 0.25
N THR A 156 -8.22 12.63 0.68
CA THR A 156 -8.66 12.29 2.03
C THR A 156 -9.63 11.13 2.00
N ILE A 157 -9.52 10.27 3.00
CA ILE A 157 -10.45 9.16 3.26
C ILE A 157 -10.84 9.27 4.73
N VAL A 158 -12.09 8.96 5.03
CA VAL A 158 -12.59 8.87 6.40
C VAL A 158 -12.83 7.42 6.73
N ILE A 159 -12.24 6.94 7.81
CA ILE A 159 -12.42 5.59 8.35
C ILE A 159 -13.12 5.65 9.69
N LYS A 160 -13.97 4.66 9.95
CA LYS A 160 -14.72 4.51 11.22
C LYS A 160 -14.18 3.34 11.99
#